data_5f740bd0fd5ab8f7f699a1e5248b5164
#
_entry.id   5f740bd0fd5ab8f7f699a1e5248b5164
#
_cell.length_a   1.000
_cell.length_b   1.000
_cell.length_c   1.000
_cell.angle_alpha   90.00
_cell.angle_beta   90.00
_cell.angle_gamma   90.00
#
_symmetry.space_group_name_H-M   'P 1'
#
loop_
_entity.id
_entity.type
_entity.pdbx_description
1 polymer ?
#
loop_
_entity_poly.entity_id
_entity_poly.type
_entity_poly.pdbx_seq_one_letter_code
_entity_poly.pdbx_strand_id
1 'polypeptide(L)'
;MSAFRLASEWARGIRLRTKAVSSTGSTNDDAKNATDPLMALHGPGDAVLYLADQQTHGRGRNQNQWLALPGQALLSSWTFAVDKTTPLQPVFSPIAGLALYEAVHAAWPDLKLAIKPPNDLHIVTGTDQSQTAMKVAGLLIEIVSDSSKAFHTVVVGLGLNLSGAPEGTGPYPATSIAAASAAQGLPFTESHLFLFMNAFRQGLKSALAQSTTNELN
;
A
#
# COMPACT_ATOMS: atom_id res chain seq x y z
N MET A 1 -2.31 -17.51 8.63
CA MET A 1 -1.08 -16.80 9.07
C MET A 1 -1.33 -15.31 8.93
N SER A 2 -0.91 -14.46 9.90
CA SER A 2 -1.18 -13.01 9.87
C SER A 2 -0.30 -12.31 8.83
N ALA A 3 -0.92 -11.46 8.00
CA ALA A 3 -0.24 -10.60 7.04
C ALA A 3 0.81 -9.69 7.70
N PHE A 4 0.47 -9.17 8.87
CA PHE A 4 1.33 -8.34 9.70
C PHE A 4 2.63 -9.06 10.10
N ARG A 5 2.53 -10.32 10.57
CA ARG A 5 3.70 -11.10 10.97
C ARG A 5 4.62 -11.34 9.78
N LEU A 6 4.08 -11.78 8.65
CA LEU A 6 4.86 -12.03 7.44
C LEU A 6 5.55 -10.77 6.90
N ALA A 7 4.83 -9.64 6.84
CA ALA A 7 5.41 -8.38 6.41
C ALA A 7 6.52 -7.90 7.37
N SER A 8 6.36 -8.14 8.69
CA SER A 8 7.38 -7.82 9.68
C SER A 8 8.63 -8.70 9.54
N GLU A 9 8.46 -9.98 9.24
CA GLU A 9 9.56 -10.92 8.97
C GLU A 9 10.31 -10.53 7.70
N TRP A 10 9.59 -10.24 6.62
CA TRP A 10 10.17 -9.75 5.38
C TRP A 10 11.00 -8.47 5.61
N ALA A 11 10.44 -7.46 6.28
CA ALA A 11 11.11 -6.19 6.54
C ALA A 11 12.39 -6.36 7.36
N ARG A 12 12.36 -7.26 8.36
CA ARG A 12 13.54 -7.64 9.16
C ARG A 12 14.60 -8.31 8.30
N GLY A 13 14.19 -9.22 7.41
CA GLY A 13 15.09 -9.96 6.51
C GLY A 13 15.92 -9.02 5.60
N ILE A 14 15.32 -7.93 5.13
CA ILE A 14 16.00 -6.93 4.29
C ILE A 14 16.54 -5.71 5.08
N ARG A 15 16.49 -5.75 6.41
CA ARG A 15 16.92 -4.67 7.31
C ARG A 15 16.27 -3.32 7.02
N LEU A 16 15.00 -3.33 6.61
CA LEU A 16 14.25 -2.10 6.40
C LEU A 16 13.88 -1.47 7.75
N ARG A 17 14.08 -0.16 7.91
CA ARG A 17 13.58 0.56 9.08
C ARG A 17 12.07 0.41 9.17
N THR A 18 11.61 -0.18 10.27
CA THR A 18 10.21 -0.57 10.39
C THR A 18 9.70 -0.34 11.80
N LYS A 19 8.53 0.30 11.91
CA LYS A 19 7.73 0.35 13.13
C LYS A 19 6.54 -0.59 12.95
N ALA A 20 6.50 -1.66 13.74
CA ALA A 20 5.42 -2.65 13.69
C ALA A 20 4.71 -2.70 15.03
N VAL A 21 3.37 -2.53 15.02
CA VAL A 21 2.53 -2.51 16.21
C VAL A 21 1.31 -3.42 16.03
N SER A 22 0.82 -4.00 17.12
CA SER A 22 -0.38 -4.86 17.05
C SER A 22 -1.65 -4.05 16.74
N SER A 23 -1.75 -2.82 17.24
CA SER A 23 -2.91 -1.95 17.00
C SER A 23 -2.50 -0.48 17.00
N THR A 24 -3.12 0.29 16.12
CA THR A 24 -3.00 1.75 16.06
C THR A 24 -4.29 2.39 15.56
N GLY A 25 -4.41 3.70 15.65
CA GLY A 25 -5.46 4.46 14.99
C GLY A 25 -5.35 4.33 13.46
N SER A 26 -4.18 4.70 12.92
CA SER A 26 -3.85 4.64 11.50
C SER A 26 -2.33 4.62 11.30
N THR A 27 -1.83 3.72 10.46
CA THR A 27 -0.40 3.69 10.12
C THR A 27 0.07 4.96 9.41
N ASN A 28 -0.82 5.65 8.66
CA ASN A 28 -0.51 6.95 8.06
C ASN A 28 -0.32 8.03 9.14
N ASP A 29 -1.14 8.01 10.21
CA ASP A 29 -0.99 8.97 11.30
C ASP A 29 0.27 8.70 12.10
N ASP A 30 0.60 7.44 12.36
CA ASP A 30 1.87 7.04 12.96
C ASP A 30 3.06 7.55 12.15
N ALA A 31 3.00 7.40 10.83
CA ALA A 31 4.04 7.84 9.92
C ALA A 31 4.20 9.37 9.87
N LYS A 32 3.08 10.11 9.87
CA LYS A 32 3.09 11.58 9.88
C LYS A 32 3.59 12.17 11.19
N ASN A 33 3.26 11.53 12.30
CA ASN A 33 3.55 12.01 13.65
C ASN A 33 4.82 11.38 14.25
N ALA A 34 5.64 10.70 13.42
CA ALA A 34 6.84 10.04 13.90
C ALA A 34 7.85 11.04 14.47
N THR A 35 8.09 10.95 15.77
CA THR A 35 9.07 11.74 16.51
C THR A 35 10.33 10.95 16.86
N ASP A 36 10.30 9.62 16.68
CA ASP A 36 11.42 8.73 16.98
C ASP A 36 12.58 9.00 15.99
N PRO A 37 13.76 9.39 16.48
CA PRO A 37 14.94 9.62 15.63
C PRO A 37 15.34 8.42 14.77
N LEU A 38 15.09 7.19 15.24
CA LEU A 38 15.34 5.96 14.46
C LEU A 38 14.41 5.82 13.25
N MET A 39 13.25 6.48 13.30
CA MET A 39 12.28 6.52 12.20
C MET A 39 12.46 7.77 11.31
N ALA A 40 13.43 8.64 11.60
CA ALA A 40 13.70 9.81 10.78
C ALA A 40 14.22 9.43 9.39
N LEU A 41 13.73 10.13 8.37
CA LEU A 41 14.27 10.04 7.02
C LEU A 41 15.54 10.91 6.95
N HIS A 42 16.61 10.36 6.39
CA HIS A 42 17.91 11.06 6.30
C HIS A 42 18.18 11.67 4.92
N GLY A 43 17.44 11.27 3.89
CA GLY A 43 17.62 11.82 2.56
C GLY A 43 16.75 11.17 1.48
N PRO A 44 16.90 11.65 0.24
CA PRO A 44 16.20 11.08 -0.90
C PRO A 44 16.43 9.57 -1.05
N GLY A 45 15.39 8.83 -1.30
CA GLY A 45 15.45 7.36 -1.44
C GLY A 45 15.40 6.57 -0.13
N ASP A 46 15.53 7.22 1.04
CA ASP A 46 15.25 6.59 2.31
C ASP A 46 13.77 6.22 2.42
N ALA A 47 13.54 5.03 2.97
CA ALA A 47 12.20 4.52 3.21
C ALA A 47 12.07 4.03 4.65
N VAL A 48 10.93 4.30 5.26
CA VAL A 48 10.52 3.71 6.53
C VAL A 48 9.16 3.05 6.34
N LEU A 49 8.98 1.87 6.93
CA LEU A 49 7.76 1.11 6.88
C LEU A 49 7.04 1.15 8.25
N TYR A 50 5.77 1.50 8.23
CA TYR A 50 4.87 1.40 9.38
C TYR A 50 3.89 0.28 9.12
N LEU A 51 3.77 -0.66 10.05
CA LEU A 51 2.90 -1.83 9.96
C LEU A 51 1.99 -1.90 11.18
N ALA A 52 0.74 -2.29 10.96
CA ALA A 52 -0.19 -2.63 12.02
C ALA A 52 -0.95 -3.92 11.70
N ASP A 53 -1.22 -4.74 12.74
CA ASP A 53 -2.12 -5.89 12.60
C ASP A 53 -3.58 -5.42 12.55
N GLN A 54 -3.90 -4.31 13.26
CA GLN A 54 -5.23 -3.69 13.29
C GLN A 54 -5.14 -2.17 13.26
N GLN A 55 -6.05 -1.55 12.51
CA GLN A 55 -6.33 -0.10 12.59
C GLN A 55 -7.73 0.14 13.16
N THR A 56 -7.85 0.99 14.19
CA THR A 56 -9.13 1.35 14.80
C THR A 56 -9.81 2.53 14.10
N HIS A 57 -9.05 3.34 13.39
CA HIS A 57 -9.49 4.52 12.62
C HIS A 57 -8.82 4.55 11.25
N GLY A 58 -8.83 3.39 10.56
CA GLY A 58 -8.28 3.29 9.21
C GLY A 58 -8.92 4.32 8.27
N ARG A 59 -8.09 5.00 7.47
CA ARG A 59 -8.53 6.10 6.61
C ARG A 59 -8.38 5.74 5.15
N GLY A 60 -9.36 6.20 4.36
CA GLY A 60 -9.33 6.24 2.92
C GLY A 60 -9.43 7.69 2.42
N ARG A 61 -9.58 7.88 1.11
CA ARG A 61 -9.81 9.21 0.50
C ARG A 61 -11.20 9.74 0.82
N ASN A 62 -11.35 11.08 0.73
CA ASN A 62 -12.62 11.77 0.90
C ASN A 62 -13.33 11.43 2.21
N GLN A 63 -12.57 11.33 3.31
CA GLN A 63 -13.05 10.98 4.65
C GLN A 63 -13.68 9.57 4.76
N ASN A 64 -13.55 8.74 3.74
CA ASN A 64 -13.96 7.35 3.84
C ASN A 64 -13.09 6.59 4.84
N GLN A 65 -13.68 5.60 5.50
CA GLN A 65 -12.93 4.69 6.35
C GLN A 65 -12.37 3.52 5.53
N TRP A 66 -11.17 3.08 5.92
CA TRP A 66 -10.65 1.78 5.52
C TRP A 66 -10.95 0.78 6.64
N LEU A 67 -11.80 -0.18 6.35
CA LEU A 67 -12.12 -1.27 7.27
C LEU A 67 -11.33 -2.51 6.86
N ALA A 68 -10.84 -3.25 7.86
CA ALA A 68 -10.13 -4.51 7.66
C ALA A 68 -10.43 -5.46 8.82
N LEU A 69 -10.46 -6.75 8.51
CA LEU A 69 -10.54 -7.77 9.55
C LEU A 69 -9.15 -7.93 10.20
N PRO A 70 -9.06 -7.99 11.55
CA PRO A 70 -7.79 -8.13 12.25
C PRO A 70 -6.97 -9.33 11.74
N GLY A 71 -5.68 -9.11 11.48
CA GLY A 71 -4.76 -10.13 10.98
C GLY A 71 -4.95 -10.57 9.53
N GLN A 72 -6.01 -10.12 8.83
CA GLN A 72 -6.38 -10.61 7.51
C GLN A 72 -6.02 -9.66 6.37
N ALA A 73 -5.63 -8.44 6.67
CA ALA A 73 -5.19 -7.46 5.70
C ALA A 73 -3.74 -7.02 5.98
N LEU A 74 -3.03 -6.64 4.93
CA LEU A 74 -1.78 -5.90 5.06
C LEU A 74 -2.11 -4.43 5.22
N LEU A 75 -1.86 -3.90 6.40
CA LEU A 75 -2.06 -2.50 6.76
C LEU A 75 -0.69 -1.86 6.94
N SER A 76 -0.30 -1.02 6.00
CA SER A 76 1.04 -0.44 6.00
C SER A 76 1.06 0.99 5.50
N SER A 77 2.06 1.75 5.96
CA SER A 77 2.40 3.06 5.40
C SER A 77 3.89 3.13 5.11
N TRP A 78 4.23 3.56 3.92
CA TRP A 78 5.59 3.73 3.43
C TRP A 78 5.91 5.21 3.39
N THR A 79 7.03 5.62 3.99
CA THR A 79 7.46 7.02 3.94
C THR A 79 8.70 7.17 3.11
N PHE A 80 8.78 8.28 2.39
CA PHE A 80 9.92 8.64 1.56
C PHE A 80 10.23 10.13 1.73
N ALA A 81 11.52 10.49 1.66
CA ALA A 81 11.96 11.87 1.58
C ALA A 81 11.97 12.34 0.12
N VAL A 82 11.35 13.48 -0.15
CA VAL A 82 11.40 14.17 -1.45
C VAL A 82 11.90 15.58 -1.23
N ASP A 83 12.92 15.99 -1.98
CA ASP A 83 13.52 17.31 -1.88
C ASP A 83 12.47 18.40 -2.15
N LYS A 84 12.46 19.45 -1.34
CA LYS A 84 11.52 20.58 -1.50
C LYS A 84 11.77 21.41 -2.74
N THR A 85 12.98 21.38 -3.26
CA THR A 85 13.34 22.07 -4.51
C THR A 85 12.81 21.34 -5.74
N THR A 86 12.41 20.08 -5.59
CA THR A 86 11.85 19.25 -6.67
C THR A 86 10.41 18.90 -6.33
N PRO A 87 9.41 19.63 -6.86
CA PRO A 87 8.03 19.38 -6.51
C PRO A 87 7.56 18.00 -6.99
N LEU A 88 6.87 17.28 -6.11
CA LEU A 88 6.24 16.02 -6.48
C LEU A 88 5.10 16.29 -7.46
N GLN A 89 5.19 15.72 -8.66
CA GLN A 89 4.19 15.93 -9.71
C GLN A 89 2.87 15.23 -9.36
N PRO A 90 1.72 15.78 -9.78
CA PRO A 90 0.39 15.18 -9.57
C PRO A 90 0.27 13.74 -10.11
N VAL A 91 1.10 13.39 -11.09
CA VAL A 91 1.18 12.06 -11.70
C VAL A 91 1.67 10.97 -10.71
N PHE A 92 2.24 11.33 -9.57
CA PHE A 92 2.70 10.36 -8.58
C PHE A 92 1.59 9.41 -8.11
N SER A 93 0.38 9.94 -7.87
CA SER A 93 -0.72 9.10 -7.37
C SER A 93 -1.14 8.01 -8.37
N PRO A 94 -1.39 8.28 -9.66
CA PRO A 94 -1.67 7.23 -10.63
C PRO A 94 -0.50 6.29 -10.87
N ILE A 95 0.77 6.76 -10.85
CA ILE A 95 1.94 5.88 -11.00
C ILE A 95 2.09 4.95 -9.77
N ALA A 96 1.84 5.44 -8.56
CA ALA A 96 1.81 4.59 -7.37
C ALA A 96 0.68 3.53 -7.44
N GLY A 97 -0.47 3.89 -8.02
CA GLY A 97 -1.55 2.95 -8.31
C GLY A 97 -1.14 1.86 -9.31
N LEU A 98 -0.38 2.23 -10.34
CA LEU A 98 0.20 1.26 -11.29
C LEU A 98 1.23 0.36 -10.60
N ALA A 99 2.09 0.91 -9.74
CA ALA A 99 3.04 0.12 -8.96
C ALA A 99 2.35 -0.90 -8.04
N LEU A 100 1.19 -0.56 -7.47
CA LEU A 100 0.37 -1.52 -6.73
C LEU A 100 -0.17 -2.63 -7.65
N TYR A 101 -0.70 -2.27 -8.81
CA TYR A 101 -1.18 -3.25 -9.80
C TYR A 101 -0.07 -4.22 -10.20
N GLU A 102 1.08 -3.71 -10.60
CA GLU A 102 2.24 -4.52 -11.04
C GLU A 102 2.75 -5.43 -9.92
N ALA A 103 2.78 -4.95 -8.69
CA ALA A 103 3.21 -5.74 -7.54
C ALA A 103 2.23 -6.90 -7.23
N VAL A 104 0.93 -6.66 -7.31
CA VAL A 104 -0.09 -7.72 -7.14
C VAL A 104 -0.02 -8.69 -8.32
N HIS A 105 0.09 -8.20 -9.56
CA HIS A 105 0.21 -9.06 -10.74
C HIS A 105 1.49 -9.92 -10.70
N ALA A 106 2.61 -9.37 -10.26
CA ALA A 106 3.85 -10.14 -10.12
C ALA A 106 3.73 -11.28 -9.09
N ALA A 107 3.00 -11.04 -8.00
CA ALA A 107 2.80 -12.03 -6.94
C ALA A 107 1.68 -13.04 -7.25
N TRP A 108 0.63 -12.61 -7.93
CA TRP A 108 -0.55 -13.41 -8.29
C TRP A 108 -0.93 -13.18 -9.76
N PRO A 109 -0.14 -13.69 -10.72
CA PRO A 109 -0.26 -13.36 -12.15
C PRO A 109 -1.57 -13.81 -12.79
N ASP A 110 -2.21 -14.83 -12.23
CA ASP A 110 -3.46 -15.40 -12.78
C ASP A 110 -4.72 -14.64 -12.34
N LEU A 111 -4.60 -13.69 -11.38
CA LEU A 111 -5.72 -12.86 -10.99
C LEU A 111 -5.99 -11.77 -12.04
N LYS A 112 -7.23 -11.68 -12.49
CA LYS A 112 -7.67 -10.58 -13.36
C LYS A 112 -7.82 -9.31 -12.53
N LEU A 113 -6.98 -8.33 -12.78
CA LEU A 113 -6.91 -7.08 -12.03
C LEU A 113 -7.43 -5.90 -12.85
N ALA A 114 -8.03 -4.93 -12.19
CA ALA A 114 -8.39 -3.64 -12.77
C ALA A 114 -8.05 -2.50 -11.81
N ILE A 115 -7.44 -1.44 -12.33
CA ILE A 115 -7.23 -0.20 -11.58
C ILE A 115 -8.51 0.63 -11.67
N LYS A 116 -9.06 1.00 -10.53
CA LYS A 116 -10.06 2.06 -10.45
C LYS A 116 -9.36 3.36 -10.04
N PRO A 117 -9.17 4.27 -11.00
CA PRO A 117 -8.43 5.50 -10.73
C PRO A 117 -8.99 6.28 -9.55
N PRO A 118 -8.10 6.95 -8.81
CA PRO A 118 -6.66 6.99 -9.06
C PRO A 118 -5.86 5.97 -8.24
N ASN A 119 -6.47 5.22 -7.32
CA ASN A 119 -5.74 4.54 -6.25
C ASN A 119 -6.36 3.24 -5.72
N ASP A 120 -7.44 2.75 -6.32
CA ASP A 120 -8.09 1.51 -5.91
C ASP A 120 -7.73 0.37 -6.88
N LEU A 121 -7.44 -0.80 -6.33
CA LEU A 121 -7.24 -2.03 -7.08
C LEU A 121 -8.43 -2.97 -6.88
N HIS A 122 -8.94 -3.50 -7.96
CA HIS A 122 -10.06 -4.43 -7.99
C HIS A 122 -9.63 -5.77 -8.61
N ILE A 123 -10.25 -6.83 -8.15
CA ILE A 123 -10.24 -8.14 -8.82
C ILE A 123 -11.51 -8.24 -9.64
N VAL A 124 -11.37 -8.64 -10.90
CA VAL A 124 -12.48 -8.82 -11.84
C VAL A 124 -12.80 -10.30 -11.94
N THR A 125 -14.05 -10.65 -11.70
CA THR A 125 -14.57 -12.03 -11.81
C THR A 125 -15.75 -12.07 -12.78
N GLY A 126 -16.08 -13.26 -13.25
CA GLY A 126 -17.19 -13.45 -14.21
C GLY A 126 -16.72 -13.48 -15.67
N THR A 127 -17.70 -13.60 -16.58
CA THR A 127 -17.49 -13.62 -18.03
C THR A 127 -17.69 -12.22 -18.62
N ASP A 128 -17.33 -12.02 -19.90
CA ASP A 128 -17.46 -10.73 -20.58
C ASP A 128 -18.89 -10.13 -20.55
N GLN A 129 -19.92 -10.97 -20.35
CA GLN A 129 -21.31 -10.52 -20.28
C GLN A 129 -21.79 -10.23 -18.83
N SER A 130 -21.02 -10.65 -17.80
CA SER A 130 -21.39 -10.49 -16.39
C SER A 130 -20.16 -10.32 -15.50
N GLN A 131 -19.37 -9.27 -15.76
CA GLN A 131 -18.20 -8.96 -14.93
C GLN A 131 -18.59 -8.28 -13.63
N THR A 132 -18.00 -8.73 -12.54
CA THR A 132 -18.08 -8.08 -11.22
C THR A 132 -16.67 -7.65 -10.80
N ALA A 133 -16.52 -6.36 -10.48
CA ALA A 133 -15.30 -5.82 -9.95
C ALA A 133 -15.42 -5.67 -8.42
N MET A 134 -14.52 -6.32 -7.68
CA MET A 134 -14.49 -6.30 -6.22
C MET A 134 -13.21 -5.66 -5.72
N LYS A 135 -13.33 -4.71 -4.80
CA LYS A 135 -12.18 -4.00 -4.25
C LYS A 135 -11.31 -4.94 -3.41
N VAL A 136 -10.02 -5.00 -3.74
CA VAL A 136 -9.02 -5.80 -3.00
C VAL A 136 -8.01 -4.93 -2.27
N ALA A 137 -7.68 -3.75 -2.81
CA ALA A 137 -6.72 -2.84 -2.20
C ALA A 137 -7.02 -1.37 -2.49
N GLY A 138 -6.39 -0.49 -1.72
CA GLY A 138 -6.41 0.95 -1.96
C GLY A 138 -5.19 1.65 -1.38
N LEU A 139 -4.82 2.78 -1.98
CA LEU A 139 -3.75 3.65 -1.51
C LEU A 139 -4.31 4.96 -0.94
N LEU A 140 -3.68 5.48 0.11
CA LEU A 140 -3.88 6.82 0.62
C LEU A 140 -2.54 7.56 0.67
N ILE A 141 -2.35 8.52 -0.23
CA ILE A 141 -1.11 9.29 -0.32
C ILE A 141 -1.30 10.63 0.38
N GLU A 142 -0.39 10.94 1.29
CA GLU A 142 -0.35 12.21 2.03
C GLU A 142 1.07 12.78 1.99
N ILE A 143 1.17 14.11 1.93
CA ILE A 143 2.44 14.82 1.94
C ILE A 143 2.51 15.66 3.21
N VAL A 144 3.57 15.47 3.97
CA VAL A 144 3.86 16.27 5.18
C VAL A 144 5.00 17.22 4.88
N SER A 145 4.74 18.51 5.05
CA SER A 145 5.73 19.57 4.93
C SER A 145 6.09 20.09 6.31
N ASP A 146 7.36 19.98 6.67
CA ASP A 146 7.92 20.55 7.89
C ASP A 146 8.90 21.66 7.49
N SER A 147 8.69 22.88 7.96
CA SER A 147 9.53 24.04 7.58
C SER A 147 10.98 23.88 8.02
N SER A 148 11.23 23.09 9.06
CA SER A 148 12.58 22.83 9.59
C SER A 148 13.39 21.81 8.78
N LYS A 149 12.76 21.06 7.86
CA LYS A 149 13.41 20.02 7.06
C LYS A 149 13.65 20.49 5.62
N ALA A 150 14.70 19.98 5.00
CA ALA A 150 15.02 20.23 3.59
C ALA A 150 14.12 19.45 2.61
N PHE A 151 13.33 18.51 3.09
CA PHE A 151 12.50 17.62 2.27
C PHE A 151 11.06 17.56 2.77
N HIS A 152 10.15 17.19 1.88
CA HIS A 152 8.81 16.71 2.22
C HIS A 152 8.85 15.23 2.59
N THR A 153 8.00 14.80 3.50
CA THR A 153 7.74 13.38 3.74
C THR A 153 6.51 12.98 2.94
N VAL A 154 6.71 12.09 1.97
CA VAL A 154 5.60 11.45 1.25
C VAL A 154 5.20 10.19 2.00
N VAL A 155 3.96 10.08 2.39
CA VAL A 155 3.38 8.92 3.09
C VAL A 155 2.44 8.20 2.13
N VAL A 156 2.72 6.94 1.84
CA VAL A 156 1.90 6.07 0.99
C VAL A 156 1.28 4.98 1.85
N GLY A 157 0.04 5.19 2.27
CA GLY A 157 -0.75 4.18 2.98
C GLY A 157 -1.29 3.13 2.02
N LEU A 158 -1.14 1.88 2.39
CA LEU A 158 -1.69 0.72 1.69
C LEU A 158 -2.58 -0.08 2.61
N GLY A 159 -3.82 -0.32 2.17
CA GLY A 159 -4.67 -1.40 2.65
C GLY A 159 -4.81 -2.46 1.56
N LEU A 160 -4.42 -3.70 1.85
CA LEU A 160 -4.59 -4.84 0.95
C LEU A 160 -5.25 -5.99 1.70
N ASN A 161 -6.44 -6.38 1.26
CA ASN A 161 -7.16 -7.53 1.77
C ASN A 161 -6.47 -8.82 1.32
N LEU A 162 -5.80 -9.53 2.23
CA LEU A 162 -5.06 -10.75 1.91
C LEU A 162 -5.86 -12.02 2.14
N SER A 163 -6.20 -12.36 3.38
CA SER A 163 -6.91 -13.61 3.70
C SER A 163 -8.40 -13.41 3.97
N GLY A 164 -8.86 -12.17 4.14
CA GLY A 164 -10.26 -11.83 4.29
C GLY A 164 -10.52 -10.37 3.93
N ALA A 165 -11.79 -10.04 3.75
CA ALA A 165 -12.29 -8.71 3.46
C ALA A 165 -13.56 -8.43 4.27
N PRO A 166 -13.82 -7.18 4.67
CA PRO A 166 -15.05 -6.82 5.34
C PRO A 166 -16.25 -6.93 4.39
N GLU A 167 -17.41 -7.32 4.91
CA GLU A 167 -18.64 -7.34 4.14
C GLU A 167 -19.25 -5.94 3.99
N GLY A 168 -19.79 -5.66 2.81
CA GLY A 168 -20.85 -4.66 2.57
C GLY A 168 -20.55 -3.18 2.85
N THR A 169 -19.32 -2.70 2.82
CA THR A 169 -18.97 -1.37 3.32
C THR A 169 -18.73 -0.27 2.26
N GLY A 170 -19.27 -0.38 1.08
CA GLY A 170 -19.06 0.66 0.07
C GLY A 170 -19.83 0.40 -1.22
N PRO A 171 -19.68 1.30 -2.21
CA PRO A 171 -20.35 1.18 -3.50
C PRO A 171 -19.87 -0.03 -4.34
N TYR A 172 -18.78 -0.66 -3.92
CA TYR A 172 -18.24 -1.88 -4.52
C TYR A 172 -18.08 -2.95 -3.45
N PRO A 173 -18.46 -4.20 -3.76
CA PRO A 173 -18.17 -5.32 -2.87
C PRO A 173 -16.64 -5.44 -2.67
N ALA A 174 -16.23 -5.86 -1.49
CA ALA A 174 -14.83 -6.14 -1.19
C ALA A 174 -14.55 -7.64 -1.35
N THR A 175 -13.28 -7.95 -1.71
CA THR A 175 -12.76 -9.31 -1.74
C THR A 175 -11.35 -9.35 -1.18
N SER A 176 -10.80 -10.55 -1.02
CA SER A 176 -9.40 -10.76 -0.63
C SER A 176 -8.65 -11.55 -1.70
N ILE A 177 -7.32 -11.44 -1.69
CA ILE A 177 -6.46 -12.24 -2.56
C ILE A 177 -6.75 -13.74 -2.38
N ALA A 178 -6.82 -14.22 -1.13
CA ALA A 178 -7.06 -15.62 -0.84
C ALA A 178 -8.41 -16.11 -1.38
N ALA A 179 -9.49 -15.34 -1.21
CA ALA A 179 -10.81 -15.71 -1.72
C ALA A 179 -10.82 -15.79 -3.25
N ALA A 180 -10.20 -14.81 -3.92
CA ALA A 180 -10.11 -14.78 -5.37
C ALA A 180 -9.22 -15.90 -5.92
N SER A 181 -8.11 -16.21 -5.27
CA SER A 181 -7.24 -17.33 -5.64
C SER A 181 -7.96 -18.66 -5.47
N ALA A 182 -8.62 -18.88 -4.33
CA ALA A 182 -9.37 -20.09 -4.05
C ALA A 182 -10.51 -20.35 -5.07
N ALA A 183 -11.20 -19.30 -5.50
CA ALA A 183 -12.25 -19.38 -6.50
C ALA A 183 -11.74 -19.85 -7.88
N GLN A 184 -10.42 -19.73 -8.12
CA GLN A 184 -9.74 -20.16 -9.35
C GLN A 184 -8.86 -21.40 -9.14
N GLY A 185 -8.88 -22.01 -7.94
CA GLY A 185 -8.02 -23.17 -7.61
C GLY A 185 -6.52 -22.80 -7.54
N LEU A 186 -6.18 -21.53 -7.33
CA LEU A 186 -4.80 -21.05 -7.29
C LEU A 186 -4.23 -21.11 -5.87
N PRO A 187 -2.91 -21.35 -5.71
CA PRO A 187 -2.27 -21.36 -4.42
C PRO A 187 -2.17 -19.94 -3.82
N PHE A 188 -2.32 -19.87 -2.49
CA PHE A 188 -2.02 -18.67 -1.72
C PHE A 188 -0.94 -19.04 -0.67
N THR A 189 0.29 -18.55 -0.87
CA THR A 189 1.45 -18.88 -0.03
C THR A 189 2.14 -17.64 0.53
N GLU A 190 2.99 -17.83 1.54
CA GLU A 190 3.78 -16.75 2.16
C GLU A 190 4.77 -16.10 1.19
N SER A 191 5.34 -16.90 0.29
CA SER A 191 6.30 -16.42 -0.71
C SER A 191 5.68 -15.40 -1.66
N HIS A 192 4.38 -15.51 -1.96
CA HIS A 192 3.66 -14.51 -2.74
C HIS A 192 3.65 -13.14 -2.05
N LEU A 193 3.45 -13.10 -0.71
CA LEU A 193 3.50 -11.83 0.00
C LEU A 193 4.91 -11.21 -0.03
N PHE A 194 5.96 -12.02 0.09
CA PHE A 194 7.33 -11.53 0.00
C PHE A 194 7.65 -10.97 -1.39
N LEU A 195 7.20 -11.66 -2.43
CA LEU A 195 7.32 -11.17 -3.81
C LEU A 195 6.58 -9.84 -4.00
N PHE A 196 5.32 -9.76 -3.53
CA PHE A 196 4.54 -8.54 -3.54
C PHE A 196 5.27 -7.39 -2.83
N MET A 197 5.75 -7.59 -1.60
CA MET A 197 6.42 -6.56 -0.81
C MET A 197 7.69 -6.03 -1.51
N ASN A 198 8.47 -6.92 -2.14
CA ASN A 198 9.64 -6.53 -2.91
C ASN A 198 9.25 -5.69 -4.13
N ALA A 199 8.30 -6.17 -4.94
CA ALA A 199 7.84 -5.50 -6.15
C ALA A 199 7.22 -4.14 -5.83
N PHE A 200 6.34 -4.07 -4.81
CA PHE A 200 5.69 -2.83 -4.42
C PHE A 200 6.68 -1.78 -3.91
N ARG A 201 7.66 -2.17 -3.08
CA ARG A 201 8.72 -1.27 -2.62
C ARG A 201 9.51 -0.70 -3.80
N GLN A 202 9.89 -1.52 -4.76
CA GLN A 202 10.63 -1.06 -5.95
C GLN A 202 9.76 -0.17 -6.84
N GLY A 203 8.51 -0.55 -7.06
CA GLY A 203 7.55 0.24 -7.82
C GLY A 203 7.33 1.64 -7.22
N LEU A 204 7.20 1.76 -5.89
CA LEU A 204 7.09 3.06 -5.21
C LEU A 204 8.35 3.91 -5.39
N LYS A 205 9.55 3.33 -5.31
CA LYS A 205 10.81 4.06 -5.57
C LYS A 205 10.88 4.57 -7.01
N SER A 206 10.50 3.74 -7.97
CA SER A 206 10.44 4.12 -9.39
C SER A 206 9.40 5.22 -9.64
N ALA A 207 8.23 5.12 -9.01
CA ALA A 207 7.19 6.13 -9.09
C ALA A 207 7.65 7.50 -8.57
N LEU A 208 8.36 7.51 -7.44
CA LEU A 208 8.95 8.74 -6.90
C LEU A 208 9.99 9.35 -7.85
N ALA A 209 10.91 8.53 -8.35
CA ALA A 209 11.93 8.99 -9.29
C ALA A 209 11.31 9.63 -10.53
N GLN A 210 10.31 8.97 -11.15
CA GLN A 210 9.60 9.49 -12.32
C GLN A 210 8.81 10.77 -12.02
N SER A 211 8.29 10.91 -10.80
CA SER A 211 7.48 12.06 -10.41
C SER A 211 8.30 13.27 -9.92
N THR A 212 9.62 13.09 -9.76
CA THR A 212 10.54 14.13 -9.33
C THR A 212 11.52 14.56 -10.44
N THR A 213 11.55 13.89 -11.59
CA THR A 213 12.32 14.35 -12.75
C THR A 213 11.59 15.45 -13.50
N ASN A 214 12.27 16.56 -13.78
CA ASN A 214 11.75 17.68 -14.57
C ASN A 214 11.73 17.39 -16.09
N GLU A 215 11.76 16.15 -16.52
CA GLU A 215 11.74 15.77 -17.94
C GLU A 215 10.30 15.60 -18.44
N LEU A 216 9.57 16.72 -18.50
CA LEU A 216 8.48 16.93 -19.47
C LEU A 216 8.87 18.16 -20.30
N ASN A 217 9.87 17.99 -21.16
CA ASN A 217 10.10 18.86 -22.30
C ASN A 217 9.35 18.32 -23.53
#